data_ca35ab3548ea6f066c5ae7349d0f10e6
#
_entry.id   ca35ab3548ea6f066c5ae7349d0f10e6
#
_cell.length_a   1.000
_cell.length_b   1.000
_cell.length_c   1.000
_cell.angle_alpha   90.00
_cell.angle_beta   90.00
_cell.angle_gamma   90.00
#
_symmetry.space_group_name_H-M   'P 1'
#
loop_
_entity.id
_entity.type
_entity.pdbx_description
1 polymer ?
#
loop_
_entity_poly.entity_id
_entity_poly.type
_entity_poly.pdbx_seq_one_letter_code
_entity_poly.pdbx_strand_id
1 'polypeptide(L)'
;MPLIISLDKFCTWMAGCLKLGDRMNWQNAIRADKLGEGKSKMVAIGSKILMIVNMEGNFHATEGLCKHMKWPLSWGGKIKDGCVTCPLHQTTHCISDGSLIEWAPFPLFPPYGRLVGSMVSKKDLGIFETRLEDGFVQVLI
;
A
#
# COMPACT_ATOMS: atom_id res chain seq x y z
N MET A 1 -55.12 21.04 3.17
CA MET A 1 -54.14 20.06 2.60
C MET A 1 -52.78 20.47 3.05
N PRO A 2 -52.10 19.75 3.91
CA PRO A 2 -50.73 20.11 4.26
C PRO A 2 -49.81 19.70 3.11
N LEU A 3 -49.09 20.68 2.60
CA LEU A 3 -47.99 20.46 1.69
C LEU A 3 -46.87 19.74 2.45
N ILE A 4 -46.74 18.45 2.21
CA ILE A 4 -45.57 17.69 2.64
C ILE A 4 -44.42 18.14 1.73
N ILE A 5 -43.67 19.10 2.19
CA ILE A 5 -42.39 19.42 1.57
C ILE A 5 -41.47 18.28 1.95
N SER A 6 -41.18 17.44 0.96
CA SER A 6 -40.24 16.33 1.11
C SER A 6 -38.88 16.87 1.56
N LEU A 7 -38.46 16.46 2.73
CA LEU A 7 -37.14 16.77 3.33
C LEU A 7 -35.94 16.28 2.50
N ASP A 8 -36.22 15.48 1.47
CA ASP A 8 -35.17 14.89 0.63
C ASP A 8 -34.46 15.89 -0.30
N LYS A 9 -35.09 17.03 -0.58
CA LYS A 9 -34.47 18.07 -1.43
C LYS A 9 -33.56 19.02 -0.67
N PHE A 10 -33.68 19.08 0.66
CA PHE A 10 -32.83 19.95 1.46
C PHE A 10 -31.45 19.33 1.75
N CYS A 11 -31.36 18.02 1.74
CA CYS A 11 -30.11 17.30 1.93
C CYS A 11 -29.18 17.38 0.71
N THR A 12 -29.74 17.53 -0.48
CA THR A 12 -28.95 17.57 -1.75
C THR A 12 -28.25 18.92 -1.94
N TRP A 13 -28.73 19.98 -1.35
CA TRP A 13 -28.14 21.31 -1.50
C TRP A 13 -27.01 21.59 -0.51
N MET A 14 -27.06 20.98 0.66
CA MET A 14 -25.99 21.07 1.67
C MET A 14 -24.82 20.10 1.39
N ALA A 15 -25.01 19.08 0.59
CA ALA A 15 -23.96 18.13 0.21
C ALA A 15 -22.86 18.75 -0.69
N GLY A 16 -23.11 19.92 -1.27
CA GLY A 16 -22.13 20.62 -2.11
C GLY A 16 -21.08 21.43 -1.38
N CYS A 17 -21.18 21.56 -0.06
CA CYS A 17 -20.26 22.41 0.72
C CYS A 17 -19.36 21.64 1.69
N LEU A 18 -19.52 20.33 1.80
CA LEU A 18 -18.52 19.48 2.43
C LEU A 18 -17.45 19.18 1.39
N LYS A 19 -16.27 19.79 1.53
CA LYS A 19 -15.05 19.25 0.92
C LYS A 19 -15.16 17.75 1.05
N LEU A 20 -15.15 17.04 -0.09
CA LEU A 20 -14.98 15.60 -0.11
C LEU A 20 -13.63 15.32 0.57
N GLY A 21 -13.64 15.24 1.88
CA GLY A 21 -12.58 14.59 2.62
C GLY A 21 -12.48 13.18 2.04
N ASP A 22 -11.27 12.73 1.78
CA ASP A 22 -10.92 11.45 1.19
C ASP A 22 -11.92 10.36 1.63
N ARG A 23 -12.95 10.15 0.81
CA ARG A 23 -13.82 8.98 0.99
C ARG A 23 -13.00 7.79 0.59
N MET A 24 -12.57 7.02 1.59
CA MET A 24 -11.95 5.73 1.33
C MET A 24 -12.91 4.90 0.49
N ASN A 25 -12.48 4.54 -0.70
CA ASN A 25 -13.27 3.74 -1.65
C ASN A 25 -12.50 2.48 -2.04
N TRP A 26 -13.25 1.41 -2.25
CA TRP A 26 -12.67 0.19 -2.79
C TRP A 26 -12.31 0.38 -4.26
N GLN A 27 -11.06 0.18 -4.60
CA GLN A 27 -10.52 0.30 -5.95
C GLN A 27 -9.97 -1.03 -6.43
N ASN A 28 -10.27 -1.39 -7.68
CA ASN A 28 -9.70 -2.58 -8.30
C ASN A 28 -8.20 -2.37 -8.52
N ALA A 29 -7.38 -3.21 -7.89
CA ALA A 29 -5.93 -3.16 -8.03
C ALA A 29 -5.43 -4.09 -9.12
N ILE A 30 -5.78 -5.37 -9.04
CA ILE A 30 -5.32 -6.40 -9.98
C ILE A 30 -6.32 -7.56 -10.00
N ARG A 31 -6.40 -8.27 -11.11
CA ARG A 31 -7.11 -9.55 -11.14
C ARG A 31 -6.37 -10.59 -10.31
N ALA A 32 -7.11 -11.31 -9.48
CA ALA A 32 -6.52 -12.32 -8.60
C ALA A 32 -5.80 -13.43 -9.36
N ASP A 33 -6.32 -13.82 -10.54
CA ASP A 33 -5.73 -14.84 -11.42
C ASP A 33 -4.39 -14.42 -12.05
N LYS A 34 -4.05 -13.13 -12.00
CA LYS A 34 -2.78 -12.58 -12.55
C LYS A 34 -1.65 -12.51 -11.53
N LEU A 35 -1.93 -12.85 -10.28
CA LEU A 35 -0.94 -12.80 -9.20
C LEU A 35 -0.82 -14.16 -8.50
N GLY A 36 0.14 -14.96 -8.95
CA GLY A 36 0.43 -16.27 -8.38
C GLY A 36 0.94 -16.18 -6.94
N GLU A 37 0.88 -17.32 -6.24
CA GLU A 37 1.36 -17.44 -4.87
C GLU A 37 2.84 -17.07 -4.73
N GLY A 38 3.18 -16.35 -3.67
CA GLY A 38 4.53 -15.87 -3.40
C GLY A 38 5.00 -14.76 -4.33
N LYS A 39 4.12 -14.24 -5.19
CA LYS A 39 4.44 -13.17 -6.14
C LYS A 39 3.92 -11.83 -5.66
N SER A 40 4.59 -10.79 -6.11
CA SER A 40 4.16 -9.40 -5.91
C SER A 40 4.10 -8.65 -7.23
N LYS A 41 3.25 -7.64 -7.27
CA LYS A 41 3.16 -6.73 -8.41
C LYS A 41 2.92 -5.30 -7.94
N MET A 42 3.58 -4.37 -8.60
CA MET A 42 3.36 -2.94 -8.38
C MET A 42 2.14 -2.48 -9.17
N VAL A 43 1.28 -1.72 -8.52
CA VAL A 43 0.06 -1.15 -9.09
C VAL A 43 -0.03 0.31 -8.71
N ALA A 44 -0.38 1.16 -9.66
CA ALA A 44 -0.69 2.56 -9.40
C ALA A 44 -2.20 2.76 -9.32
N ILE A 45 -2.68 3.34 -8.24
CA ILE A 45 -4.09 3.71 -8.07
C ILE A 45 -4.16 5.18 -7.67
N GLY A 46 -4.68 6.01 -8.57
CA GLY A 46 -4.61 7.46 -8.41
C GLY A 46 -3.16 7.94 -8.28
N SER A 47 -2.85 8.65 -7.22
CA SER A 47 -1.48 9.13 -6.92
C SER A 47 -0.65 8.15 -6.07
N LYS A 48 -1.22 7.01 -5.69
CA LYS A 48 -0.56 6.03 -4.82
C LYS A 48 0.06 4.90 -5.63
N ILE A 49 1.27 4.53 -5.27
CA ILE A 49 1.97 3.36 -5.81
C ILE A 49 1.96 2.29 -4.73
N LEU A 50 1.35 1.15 -5.06
CA LEU A 50 1.13 0.04 -4.13
C LEU A 50 1.87 -1.20 -4.63
N MET A 51 2.22 -2.07 -3.68
CA MET A 51 2.64 -3.44 -3.96
C MET A 51 1.54 -4.38 -3.49
N ILE A 52 1.02 -5.18 -4.40
CA ILE A 52 0.07 -6.25 -4.08
C ILE A 52 0.85 -7.56 -4.03
N VAL A 53 0.63 -8.31 -2.96
CA VAL A 53 1.32 -9.58 -2.71
C VAL A 53 0.29 -10.68 -2.48
N ASN A 54 0.52 -11.83 -3.09
CA ASN A 54 -0.24 -13.05 -2.79
C ASN A 54 0.62 -13.93 -1.87
N MET A 55 0.19 -14.11 -0.64
CA MET A 55 0.79 -15.01 0.33
C MET A 55 -0.21 -16.09 0.71
N GLU A 56 0.06 -17.32 0.29
CA GLU A 56 -0.79 -18.49 0.63
C GLU A 56 -2.27 -18.29 0.26
N GLY A 57 -2.55 -17.64 -0.87
CA GLY A 57 -3.90 -17.34 -1.33
C GLY A 57 -4.53 -16.09 -0.69
N ASN A 58 -3.85 -15.45 0.26
CA ASN A 58 -4.26 -14.18 0.85
C ASN A 58 -3.55 -13.02 0.17
N PHE A 59 -4.33 -12.03 -0.23
CA PHE A 59 -3.78 -10.82 -0.87
C PHE A 59 -3.55 -9.72 0.15
N HIS A 60 -2.37 -9.11 0.06
CA HIS A 60 -1.97 -8.00 0.91
C HIS A 60 -1.59 -6.81 0.04
N ALA A 61 -1.88 -5.61 0.50
CA ALA A 61 -1.50 -4.37 -0.17
C ALA A 61 -0.67 -3.49 0.77
N THR A 62 0.49 -3.09 0.28
CA THR A 62 1.39 -2.17 0.99
C THR A 62 1.77 -1.01 0.09
N GLU A 63 2.40 0.01 0.66
CA GLU A 63 3.12 0.98 -0.18
C GLU A 63 4.13 0.26 -1.07
N GLY A 64 4.19 0.65 -2.32
CA GLY A 64 5.01 -0.04 -3.33
C GLY A 64 6.47 0.41 -3.35
N LEU A 65 6.82 1.50 -2.67
CA LEU A 65 8.16 2.09 -2.65
C LEU A 65 8.83 1.91 -1.29
N CYS A 66 10.07 1.45 -1.31
CA CYS A 66 10.87 1.32 -0.10
C CYS A 66 10.98 2.65 0.66
N LYS A 67 10.78 2.62 1.97
CA LYS A 67 10.85 3.82 2.81
C LYS A 67 12.25 4.43 2.89
N HIS A 68 13.27 3.63 2.65
CA HIS A 68 14.67 4.09 2.69
C HIS A 68 15.01 4.98 1.47
N MET A 69 14.98 4.42 0.25
CA MET A 69 15.43 5.10 -0.97
C MET A 69 14.40 5.06 -2.11
N LYS A 70 13.14 4.79 -1.81
CA LYS A 70 12.03 4.78 -2.79
C LYS A 70 12.18 3.78 -3.95
N TRP A 71 12.93 2.72 -3.75
CA TRP A 71 13.00 1.63 -4.73
C TRP A 71 11.67 0.88 -4.81
N PRO A 72 11.19 0.53 -6.03
CA PRO A 72 9.99 -0.29 -6.17
C PRO A 72 10.18 -1.68 -5.57
N LEU A 73 9.46 -1.99 -4.49
CA LEU A 73 9.64 -3.24 -3.74
C LEU A 73 9.31 -4.49 -4.54
N SER A 74 8.38 -4.40 -5.50
CA SER A 74 8.06 -5.52 -6.38
C SER A 74 9.12 -5.78 -7.48
N TRP A 75 10.11 -4.91 -7.61
CA TRP A 75 11.21 -5.07 -8.56
C TRP A 75 12.42 -5.72 -7.89
N GLY A 76 12.37 -7.03 -7.74
CA GLY A 76 13.43 -7.82 -7.15
C GLY A 76 13.41 -7.89 -5.61
N GLY A 77 12.40 -7.31 -4.95
CA GLY A 77 12.19 -7.49 -3.53
C GLY A 77 11.96 -8.97 -3.19
N LYS A 78 12.68 -9.46 -2.18
CA LYS A 78 12.53 -10.84 -1.72
C LYS A 78 11.42 -10.92 -0.69
N ILE A 79 10.44 -11.79 -0.96
CA ILE A 79 9.37 -12.08 -0.01
C ILE A 79 9.73 -13.39 0.69
N LYS A 80 9.88 -13.33 1.99
CA LYS A 80 10.20 -14.49 2.83
C LYS A 80 9.63 -14.26 4.24
N ASP A 81 9.07 -15.32 4.81
CA ASP A 81 8.55 -15.32 6.19
C ASP A 81 7.58 -14.16 6.48
N GLY A 82 6.72 -13.82 5.50
CA GLY A 82 5.75 -12.73 5.62
C GLY A 82 6.33 -11.33 5.54
N CYS A 83 7.60 -11.18 5.17
CA CYS A 83 8.28 -9.90 5.05
C CYS A 83 8.81 -9.66 3.64
N VAL A 84 8.98 -8.40 3.27
CA VAL A 84 9.61 -7.99 2.02
C VAL A 84 10.93 -7.30 2.30
N THR A 85 11.98 -7.74 1.62
CA THR A 85 13.33 -7.17 1.71
C THR A 85 13.67 -6.43 0.42
N CYS A 86 13.98 -5.15 0.52
CA CYS A 86 14.41 -4.34 -0.60
C CYS A 86 15.75 -4.81 -1.17
N PRO A 87 15.92 -4.96 -2.49
CA PRO A 87 17.15 -5.48 -3.07
C PRO A 87 18.33 -4.51 -3.01
N LEU A 88 18.09 -3.21 -2.83
CA LEU A 88 19.16 -2.22 -2.84
C LEU A 88 20.00 -2.25 -1.54
N HIS A 89 19.38 -2.00 -0.40
CA HIS A 89 20.09 -1.88 0.88
C HIS A 89 19.54 -2.84 1.93
N GLN A 90 18.69 -3.80 1.53
CA GLN A 90 18.13 -4.85 2.38
C GLN A 90 17.26 -4.35 3.56
N THR A 91 16.65 -3.19 3.43
CA THR A 91 15.59 -2.76 4.36
C THR A 91 14.44 -3.75 4.29
N THR A 92 14.03 -4.28 5.43
CA THR A 92 13.01 -5.32 5.54
C THR A 92 11.81 -4.82 6.32
N HIS A 93 10.62 -4.99 5.75
CA HIS A 93 9.34 -4.68 6.38
C HIS A 93 8.44 -5.92 6.40
N CYS A 94 7.66 -6.06 7.45
CA CYS A 94 6.60 -7.06 7.51
C CYS A 94 5.45 -6.64 6.58
N ILE A 95 4.88 -7.59 5.83
CA ILE A 95 3.82 -7.31 4.86
C ILE A 95 2.47 -7.18 5.57
N SER A 96 2.25 -7.91 6.67
CA SER A 96 0.97 -7.94 7.36
C SER A 96 0.61 -6.64 8.08
N ASP A 97 1.59 -5.98 8.67
CA ASP A 97 1.40 -4.78 9.49
C ASP A 97 2.30 -3.60 9.09
N GLY A 98 3.20 -3.82 8.13
CA GLY A 98 4.14 -2.80 7.65
C GLY A 98 5.31 -2.52 8.58
N SER A 99 5.43 -3.23 9.70
CA SER A 99 6.47 -2.99 10.70
C SER A 99 7.87 -3.11 10.13
N LEU A 100 8.74 -2.19 10.52
CA LEU A 100 10.15 -2.22 10.16
C LEU A 100 10.88 -3.30 10.95
N ILE A 101 11.42 -4.28 10.25
CA ILE A 101 12.21 -5.38 10.85
C ILE A 101 13.70 -5.03 10.87
N GLU A 102 14.20 -4.55 9.73
CA GLU A 102 15.61 -4.22 9.58
C GLU A 102 15.82 -3.02 8.67
N TRP A 103 16.66 -2.08 9.08
CA TRP A 103 16.90 -0.84 8.36
C TRP A 103 18.28 -0.83 7.72
N ALA A 104 18.31 -0.99 6.40
CA ALA A 104 19.51 -0.87 5.55
C ALA A 104 20.78 -1.52 6.19
N PRO A 105 20.75 -2.83 6.53
CA PRO A 105 21.88 -3.48 7.20
C PRO A 105 23.07 -3.68 6.28
N PHE A 106 22.85 -3.60 4.97
CA PHE A 106 23.89 -3.83 3.98
C PHE A 106 24.50 -2.51 3.49
N PRO A 107 25.68 -2.13 3.99
CA PRO A 107 26.44 -1.05 3.39
C PRO A 107 27.24 -1.59 2.20
N LEU A 108 27.06 -0.99 1.02
CA LEU A 108 28.01 -1.17 -0.10
C LEU A 108 29.44 -0.82 0.32
N PHE A 109 29.58 0.12 1.27
CA PHE A 109 30.78 0.51 2.00
C PHE A 109 30.38 0.85 3.45
N PRO A 110 31.02 0.29 4.50
CA PRO A 110 30.63 0.53 5.87
C PRO A 110 30.45 2.00 6.28
N PRO A 111 31.34 2.95 5.93
CA PRO A 111 31.14 4.36 6.25
C PRO A 111 30.00 5.01 5.45
N TYR A 112 29.78 4.60 4.20
CA TYR A 112 28.73 5.14 3.35
C TYR A 112 27.33 4.68 3.77
N GLY A 113 27.19 3.40 4.10
CA GLY A 113 25.92 2.84 4.57
C GLY A 113 25.42 3.49 5.87
N ARG A 114 26.35 3.79 6.81
CA ARG A 114 26.02 4.52 8.04
C ARG A 114 25.58 5.96 7.75
N LEU A 115 26.24 6.65 6.83
CA LEU A 115 25.89 8.02 6.44
C LEU A 115 24.53 8.07 5.79
N VAL A 116 24.28 7.23 4.79
CA VAL A 116 22.98 7.18 4.07
C VAL A 116 21.87 6.71 4.99
N GLY A 117 22.11 5.72 5.84
CA GLY A 117 21.14 5.23 6.81
C GLY A 117 20.76 6.27 7.88
N SER A 118 21.63 7.21 8.19
CA SER A 118 21.36 8.30 9.14
C SER A 118 20.60 9.48 8.53
N MET A 119 20.63 9.64 7.20
CA MET A 119 19.98 10.75 6.49
C MET A 119 18.48 10.57 6.29
N VAL A 120 17.98 9.35 6.38
CA VAL A 120 16.57 9.03 6.18
C VAL A 120 15.99 8.48 7.47
N SER A 121 14.89 9.07 7.94
CA SER A 121 14.18 8.59 9.12
C SER A 121 13.63 7.17 8.92
N LYS A 122 13.84 6.32 9.90
CA LYS A 122 13.24 4.98 9.95
C LYS A 122 11.72 5.10 10.00
N LYS A 123 11.03 4.40 9.11
CA LYS A 123 9.57 4.43 9.01
C LYS A 123 9.02 3.06 8.68
N ASP A 124 7.86 2.77 9.24
CA ASP A 124 7.08 1.61 8.85
C ASP A 124 6.51 1.78 7.44
N LEU A 125 6.24 0.66 6.79
CA LEU A 125 5.60 0.61 5.49
C LEU A 125 4.08 0.76 5.67
N GLY A 126 3.46 1.66 4.92
CA GLY A 126 2.00 1.79 4.93
C GLY A 126 1.35 0.53 4.39
N ILE A 127 0.28 0.09 5.05
CA ILE A 127 -0.55 -1.03 4.63
C ILE A 127 -1.95 -0.55 4.29
N PHE A 128 -2.64 -1.30 3.44
CA PHE A 128 -3.99 -1.00 2.98
C PHE A 128 -4.88 -2.24 3.13
N GLU A 129 -6.13 -2.04 3.49
CA GLU A 129 -7.09 -3.13 3.53
C GLU A 129 -7.35 -3.67 2.13
N THR A 130 -7.48 -4.98 2.03
CA THR A 130 -7.76 -5.70 0.79
C THR A 130 -9.01 -6.57 0.92
N ARG A 131 -9.69 -6.76 -0.18
CA ARG A 131 -10.74 -7.77 -0.32
C ARG A 131 -10.71 -8.37 -1.72
N LEU A 132 -11.28 -9.56 -1.85
CA LEU A 132 -11.48 -10.20 -3.14
C LEU A 132 -12.95 -10.05 -3.54
N GLU A 133 -13.21 -9.41 -4.67
CA GLU A 133 -14.56 -9.21 -5.20
C GLU A 133 -14.55 -9.26 -6.72
N ASP A 134 -15.50 -10.02 -7.30
CA ASP A 134 -15.66 -10.23 -8.75
C ASP A 134 -14.35 -10.63 -9.48
N GLY A 135 -13.51 -11.44 -8.80
CA GLY A 135 -12.22 -11.87 -9.33
C GLY A 135 -11.11 -10.83 -9.29
N PHE A 136 -11.37 -9.66 -8.69
CA PHE A 136 -10.38 -8.61 -8.47
C PHE A 136 -9.96 -8.52 -7.02
N VAL A 137 -8.68 -8.29 -6.81
CA VAL A 137 -8.16 -7.78 -5.54
C VAL A 137 -8.49 -6.30 -5.50
N GLN A 138 -9.34 -5.91 -4.56
CA GLN A 138 -9.66 -4.51 -4.30
C GLN A 138 -8.90 -4.02 -3.09
N VAL A 139 -8.53 -2.75 -3.13
CA VAL A 139 -7.81 -2.05 -2.06
C VAL A 139 -8.63 -0.86 -1.61
N LEU A 140 -8.72 -0.66 -0.32
CA LEU A 140 -9.37 0.50 0.28
C LEU A 140 -8.41 1.68 0.31
N ILE A 141 -8.74 2.72 -0.46
CA ILE A 141 -7.92 3.93 -0.62
C ILE A 141 -8.76 5.17 -0.40
#